data_2898f188aabcd432cc0176c791dda374
#
_entry.id   2898f188aabcd432cc0176c791dda374
#
_cell.length_a   1.000
_cell.length_b   1.000
_cell.length_c   1.000
_cell.angle_alpha   90.00
_cell.angle_beta   90.00
_cell.angle_gamma   90.00
#
_symmetry.space_group_name_H-M   'P 1'
#
loop_
_entity.id
_entity.type
_entity.pdbx_description
1 polymer ?
#
loop_
_entity_poly.entity_id
_entity_poly.type
_entity_poly.pdbx_seq_one_letter_code
_entity_poly.pdbx_strand_id
1 'polypeptide(L)'
;MDIEEAIYRRRTVREFTAKPVEDNALQRLIDAAIQAPSAMNQQPWSFTVVRDQPLLDRISREAKAHLLSTASAGVTPLQIQNLLSNADFQIFYHAPALILISAVGADAWAVEDCCLAAENLMLTACAAGLGTCWIGFAQNWLGTPEGKASLGLPATHLPVAPIIVGHPKTPAPPVARKVSEVRWVG
;
A
#
# COMPACT_ATOMS: atom_id res chain seq x y z
N MET A 1 2.76 -0.67 22.76
CA MET A 1 3.39 -1.68 21.88
C MET A 1 4.78 -1.16 21.56
N ASP A 2 5.80 -1.93 21.84
CA ASP A 2 7.17 -1.60 21.43
C ASP A 2 7.40 -1.97 19.96
N ILE A 3 8.58 -1.64 19.44
CA ILE A 3 8.90 -1.85 18.01
C ILE A 3 8.98 -3.33 17.65
N GLU A 4 9.54 -4.15 18.52
CA GLU A 4 9.68 -5.59 18.29
C GLU A 4 8.29 -6.24 18.23
N GLU A 5 7.43 -5.92 19.19
CA GLU A 5 6.05 -6.39 19.21
C GLU A 5 5.28 -5.96 17.95
N ALA A 6 5.47 -4.72 17.46
CA ALA A 6 4.85 -4.25 16.24
C ALA A 6 5.29 -5.08 15.01
N ILE A 7 6.59 -5.36 14.89
CA ILE A 7 7.16 -6.18 13.82
C ILE A 7 6.55 -7.59 13.84
N TYR A 8 6.49 -8.23 15.01
CA TYR A 8 5.96 -9.59 15.12
C TYR A 8 4.44 -9.67 14.98
N ARG A 9 3.70 -8.61 15.33
CA ARG A 9 2.23 -8.60 15.30
C ARG A 9 1.63 -8.05 14.02
N ARG A 10 2.34 -7.18 13.28
CA ARG A 10 1.83 -6.61 12.04
C ARG A 10 1.41 -7.72 11.06
N ARG A 11 0.19 -7.58 10.55
CA ARG A 11 -0.38 -8.47 9.52
C ARG A 11 -1.02 -7.64 8.42
N THR A 12 -1.13 -8.23 7.25
CA THR A 12 -1.94 -7.70 6.16
C THR A 12 -3.42 -7.85 6.52
N VAL A 13 -4.14 -6.73 6.59
CA VAL A 13 -5.56 -6.69 6.91
C VAL A 13 -6.36 -6.39 5.65
N ARG A 14 -7.42 -7.17 5.41
CA ARG A 14 -8.32 -7.05 4.25
C ARG A 14 -9.80 -6.99 4.63
N GLU A 15 -10.10 -6.90 5.92
CA GLU A 15 -11.46 -6.75 6.44
C GLU A 15 -11.49 -5.59 7.42
N PHE A 16 -12.24 -4.55 7.06
CA PHE A 16 -12.30 -3.31 7.82
C PHE A 16 -13.73 -3.01 8.28
N THR A 17 -13.85 -2.31 9.39
CA THR A 17 -15.11 -1.68 9.79
C THR A 17 -15.34 -0.43 8.95
N ALA A 18 -16.59 0.05 8.91
CA ALA A 18 -16.93 1.31 8.25
C ALA A 18 -16.47 2.57 9.04
N LYS A 19 -15.86 2.37 10.23
CA LYS A 19 -15.39 3.49 11.05
C LYS A 19 -14.29 4.26 10.32
N PRO A 20 -14.43 5.58 10.11
CA PRO A 20 -13.39 6.39 9.50
C PRO A 20 -12.11 6.40 10.34
N VAL A 21 -10.98 6.61 9.69
CA VAL A 21 -9.71 6.89 10.37
C VAL A 21 -9.58 8.40 10.52
N GLU A 22 -9.33 8.86 11.73
CA GLU A 22 -9.21 10.28 12.04
C GLU A 22 -7.99 10.92 11.35
N ASP A 23 -8.11 12.18 10.96
CA ASP A 23 -7.06 12.91 10.23
C ASP A 23 -5.73 12.95 11.00
N ASN A 24 -5.80 13.14 12.32
CA ASN A 24 -4.61 13.13 13.17
C ASN A 24 -3.93 11.75 13.23
N ALA A 25 -4.70 10.67 13.11
CA ALA A 25 -4.14 9.33 13.04
C ALA A 25 -3.41 9.11 11.69
N LEU A 26 -4.03 9.51 10.56
CA LEU A 26 -3.40 9.44 9.24
C LEU A 26 -2.12 10.29 9.19
N GLN A 27 -2.15 11.51 9.75
CA GLN A 27 -0.98 12.37 9.82
C GLN A 27 0.15 11.73 10.61
N ARG A 28 -0.13 11.13 11.78
CA ARG A 28 0.88 10.42 12.57
C ARG A 28 1.52 9.26 11.83
N LEU A 29 0.78 8.56 10.95
CA LEU A 29 1.34 7.51 10.11
C LEU A 29 2.33 8.08 9.08
N ILE A 30 1.99 9.23 8.48
CA ILE A 30 2.86 9.95 7.55
C ILE A 30 4.10 10.48 8.28
N ASP A 31 3.93 11.06 9.45
CA ASP A 31 5.05 11.57 10.29
C ASP A 31 6.04 10.45 10.65
N ALA A 32 5.55 9.24 10.89
CA ALA A 32 6.40 8.08 11.11
C ALA A 32 7.07 7.59 9.81
N ALA A 33 6.35 7.62 8.70
CA ALA A 33 6.88 7.23 7.39
C ALA A 33 8.10 8.06 7.00
N ILE A 34 8.05 9.38 7.19
CA ILE A 34 9.15 10.29 6.84
C ILE A 34 10.38 10.16 7.75
N GLN A 35 10.32 9.36 8.82
CA GLN A 35 11.50 9.02 9.64
C GLN A 35 12.32 7.87 9.04
N ALA A 36 11.90 7.30 7.91
CA ALA A 36 12.69 6.30 7.21
C ALA A 36 14.02 6.90 6.71
N PRO A 37 15.09 6.10 6.65
CA PRO A 37 16.30 6.53 5.98
C PRO A 37 16.05 6.64 4.48
N SER A 38 16.82 7.50 3.81
CA SER A 38 16.84 7.61 2.35
C SER A 38 18.25 7.78 1.82
N ALA A 39 18.51 7.34 0.61
CA ALA A 39 19.80 7.50 -0.04
C ALA A 39 20.21 8.99 -0.03
N MET A 40 21.41 9.28 0.44
CA MET A 40 21.95 10.65 0.56
C MET A 40 21.00 11.64 1.27
N ASN A 41 20.08 11.12 2.09
CA ASN A 41 19.03 11.89 2.75
C ASN A 41 18.14 12.71 1.77
N GLN A 42 17.89 12.15 0.58
CA GLN A 42 17.10 12.82 -0.47
C GLN A 42 15.62 12.94 -0.11
N GLN A 43 15.09 12.03 0.73
CA GLN A 43 13.68 12.02 1.18
C GLN A 43 12.70 12.14 -0.01
N PRO A 44 12.81 11.27 -1.03
CA PRO A 44 12.15 11.44 -2.33
C PRO A 44 10.70 10.91 -2.32
N TRP A 45 9.96 11.15 -1.27
CA TRP A 45 8.59 10.67 -1.12
C TRP A 45 7.57 11.80 -1.12
N SER A 46 6.40 11.50 -1.68
CA SER A 46 5.20 12.32 -1.60
C SER A 46 4.03 11.42 -1.16
N PHE A 47 3.13 11.98 -0.36
CA PHE A 47 1.99 11.25 0.20
C PHE A 47 0.69 11.82 -0.33
N THR A 48 -0.19 10.93 -0.82
CA THR A 48 -1.55 11.29 -1.23
C THR A 48 -2.53 10.48 -0.40
N VAL A 49 -3.42 11.15 0.33
CA VAL A 49 -4.46 10.51 1.13
C VAL A 49 -5.79 10.57 0.39
N VAL A 50 -6.43 9.42 0.20
CA VAL A 50 -7.74 9.30 -0.45
C VAL A 50 -8.74 8.71 0.55
N ARG A 51 -9.85 9.43 0.80
CA ARG A 51 -10.95 9.01 1.68
C ARG A 51 -12.29 8.95 0.94
N ASP A 52 -12.28 9.34 -0.31
CA ASP A 52 -13.45 9.33 -1.19
C ASP A 52 -13.72 7.91 -1.70
N GLN A 53 -14.73 7.24 -1.14
CA GLN A 53 -15.09 5.87 -1.51
C GLN A 53 -15.52 5.74 -2.99
N PRO A 54 -16.34 6.62 -3.56
CA PRO A 54 -16.62 6.63 -5.00
C PRO A 54 -15.37 6.69 -5.87
N LEU A 55 -14.36 7.48 -5.48
CA LEU A 55 -13.08 7.54 -6.19
C LEU A 55 -12.31 6.22 -6.06
N LEU A 56 -12.22 5.64 -4.85
CA LEU A 56 -11.57 4.34 -4.64
C LEU A 56 -12.26 3.23 -5.44
N ASP A 57 -13.60 3.21 -5.51
CA ASP A 57 -14.35 2.24 -6.29
C ASP A 57 -14.10 2.40 -7.79
N ARG A 58 -13.99 3.62 -8.29
CA ARG A 58 -13.60 3.89 -9.68
C ARG A 58 -12.18 3.40 -9.95
N ILE A 59 -11.20 3.76 -9.13
CA ILE A 59 -9.81 3.31 -9.26
C ILE A 59 -9.74 1.78 -9.23
N SER A 60 -10.50 1.13 -8.36
CA SER A 60 -10.57 -0.33 -8.28
C SER A 60 -11.01 -0.96 -9.61
N ARG A 61 -12.07 -0.44 -10.23
CA ARG A 61 -12.56 -0.94 -11.53
C ARG A 61 -11.52 -0.76 -12.63
N GLU A 62 -10.96 0.45 -12.75
CA GLU A 62 -9.98 0.78 -13.78
C GLU A 62 -8.68 -0.04 -13.62
N ALA A 63 -8.17 -0.18 -12.40
CA ALA A 63 -6.99 -0.98 -12.13
C ALA A 63 -7.19 -2.47 -12.45
N LYS A 64 -8.37 -3.03 -12.13
CA LYS A 64 -8.72 -4.42 -12.51
C LYS A 64 -8.77 -4.58 -14.03
N ALA A 65 -9.44 -3.65 -14.73
CA ALA A 65 -9.53 -3.67 -16.19
C ALA A 65 -8.14 -3.57 -16.84
N HIS A 66 -7.30 -2.68 -16.34
CA HIS A 66 -5.91 -2.52 -16.81
C HIS A 66 -5.09 -3.80 -16.61
N LEU A 67 -5.16 -4.41 -15.42
CA LEU A 67 -4.44 -5.66 -15.16
C LEU A 67 -4.90 -6.80 -16.06
N LEU A 68 -6.22 -6.93 -16.30
CA LEU A 68 -6.77 -7.96 -17.18
C LEU A 68 -6.36 -7.73 -18.64
N SER A 69 -6.32 -6.47 -19.10
CA SER A 69 -5.93 -6.13 -20.47
C SER A 69 -4.43 -6.28 -20.74
N THR A 70 -3.59 -6.10 -19.71
CA THR A 70 -2.12 -6.21 -19.81
C THR A 70 -1.59 -7.58 -19.40
N ALA A 71 -2.46 -8.46 -18.90
CA ALA A 71 -2.10 -9.82 -18.51
C ALA A 71 -1.63 -10.63 -19.74
N SER A 72 -0.36 -11.01 -19.76
CA SER A 72 0.13 -11.93 -20.77
C SER A 72 -0.50 -13.30 -20.59
N ALA A 73 -0.99 -13.90 -21.68
CA ALA A 73 -1.58 -15.24 -21.66
C ALA A 73 -0.58 -16.26 -21.08
N GLY A 74 -1.01 -16.97 -20.03
CA GLY A 74 -0.21 -18.00 -19.34
C GLY A 74 0.72 -17.49 -18.23
N VAL A 75 0.87 -16.17 -18.02
CA VAL A 75 1.72 -15.61 -16.95
C VAL A 75 0.92 -15.32 -15.67
N THR A 76 -0.29 -14.79 -15.80
CA THR A 76 -1.14 -14.52 -14.64
C THR A 76 -1.90 -15.79 -14.22
N PRO A 77 -1.75 -16.26 -12.96
CA PRO A 77 -2.47 -17.42 -12.48
C PRO A 77 -3.99 -17.29 -12.66
N LEU A 78 -4.66 -18.36 -13.08
CA LEU A 78 -6.11 -18.37 -13.34
C LEU A 78 -6.92 -17.89 -12.12
N GLN A 79 -6.47 -18.21 -10.91
CA GLN A 79 -7.10 -17.74 -9.67
C GLN A 79 -7.10 -16.22 -9.56
N ILE A 80 -6.00 -15.55 -9.95
CA ILE A 80 -5.90 -14.09 -9.96
C ILE A 80 -6.82 -13.50 -11.04
N GLN A 81 -6.85 -14.11 -12.24
CA GLN A 81 -7.75 -13.66 -13.31
C GLN A 81 -9.22 -13.75 -12.87
N ASN A 82 -9.63 -14.88 -12.27
CA ASN A 82 -10.99 -15.06 -11.75
C ASN A 82 -11.34 -14.03 -10.67
N LEU A 83 -10.38 -13.76 -9.76
CA LEU A 83 -10.57 -12.75 -8.72
C LEU A 83 -10.76 -11.35 -9.31
N LEU A 84 -9.91 -10.96 -10.25
CA LEU A 84 -9.97 -9.63 -10.90
C LEU A 84 -11.21 -9.48 -11.78
N SER A 85 -11.70 -10.56 -12.39
CA SER A 85 -12.92 -10.57 -13.21
C SER A 85 -14.20 -10.50 -12.39
N ASN A 86 -14.15 -10.79 -11.09
CA ASN A 86 -15.31 -10.68 -10.22
C ASN A 86 -15.69 -9.20 -10.03
N ALA A 87 -16.91 -8.84 -10.45
CA ALA A 87 -17.42 -7.47 -10.34
C ALA A 87 -17.51 -6.97 -8.89
N ASP A 88 -17.82 -7.86 -7.95
CA ASP A 88 -17.98 -7.54 -6.52
C ASP A 88 -16.64 -7.40 -5.79
N PHE A 89 -15.54 -7.87 -6.40
CA PHE A 89 -14.23 -7.74 -5.79
C PHE A 89 -13.70 -6.32 -5.91
N GLN A 90 -13.60 -5.63 -4.77
CA GLN A 90 -13.01 -4.30 -4.64
C GLN A 90 -11.59 -4.41 -4.09
N ILE A 91 -10.57 -4.00 -4.89
CA ILE A 91 -9.15 -4.21 -4.56
C ILE A 91 -8.69 -3.49 -3.29
N PHE A 92 -9.39 -2.43 -2.87
CA PHE A 92 -9.11 -1.71 -1.63
C PHE A 92 -9.91 -2.23 -0.44
N TYR A 93 -10.69 -3.33 -0.62
CA TYR A 93 -11.42 -4.01 0.47
C TYR A 93 -12.33 -3.09 1.28
N HIS A 94 -12.89 -2.05 0.63
CA HIS A 94 -13.73 -1.03 1.25
C HIS A 94 -13.09 -0.37 2.49
N ALA A 95 -11.74 -0.31 2.53
CA ALA A 95 -11.03 0.39 3.59
C ALA A 95 -11.39 1.89 3.58
N PRO A 96 -11.51 2.54 4.76
CA PRO A 96 -11.94 3.94 4.86
C PRO A 96 -10.91 4.95 4.33
N ALA A 97 -9.65 4.54 4.16
CA ALA A 97 -8.61 5.40 3.62
C ALA A 97 -7.57 4.62 2.81
N LEU A 98 -6.98 5.30 1.83
CA LEU A 98 -5.77 4.92 1.11
C LEU A 98 -4.71 5.99 1.35
N ILE A 99 -3.50 5.60 1.70
CA ILE A 99 -2.30 6.44 1.65
C ILE A 99 -1.43 5.90 0.52
N LEU A 100 -1.26 6.69 -0.52
CA LEU A 100 -0.33 6.39 -1.61
C LEU A 100 0.99 7.09 -1.34
N ILE A 101 2.09 6.33 -1.30
CA ILE A 101 3.44 6.87 -1.30
C ILE A 101 3.96 6.84 -2.73
N SER A 102 4.38 7.99 -3.22
CA SER A 102 4.96 8.14 -4.56
C SER A 102 6.39 8.62 -4.47
N ALA A 103 7.27 8.06 -5.29
CA ALA A 103 8.61 8.58 -5.47
C ALA A 103 8.58 9.86 -6.31
N VAL A 104 9.36 10.86 -5.89
CA VAL A 104 9.50 12.16 -6.56
C VAL A 104 10.90 12.25 -7.18
N GLY A 105 10.97 12.59 -8.45
CA GLY A 105 12.25 12.69 -9.16
C GLY A 105 12.69 11.37 -9.79
N ALA A 106 13.92 11.38 -10.33
CA ALA A 106 14.52 10.28 -11.09
C ALA A 106 15.67 9.59 -10.33
N ASP A 107 15.66 9.63 -9.01
CA ASP A 107 16.68 8.96 -8.19
C ASP A 107 16.53 7.43 -8.33
N ALA A 108 17.65 6.76 -8.52
CA ALA A 108 17.69 5.30 -8.67
C ALA A 108 17.21 4.55 -7.41
N TRP A 109 17.30 5.16 -6.22
CA TRP A 109 16.95 4.58 -4.92
C TRP A 109 15.58 5.01 -4.39
N ALA A 110 14.87 5.89 -5.12
CA ALA A 110 13.63 6.50 -4.64
C ALA A 110 12.52 5.47 -4.37
N VAL A 111 12.50 4.35 -5.08
CA VAL A 111 11.53 3.26 -4.87
C VAL A 111 11.83 2.55 -3.56
N GLU A 112 13.09 2.21 -3.30
CA GLU A 112 13.53 1.56 -2.07
C GLU A 112 13.29 2.46 -0.85
N ASP A 113 13.60 3.75 -0.97
CA ASP A 113 13.33 4.75 0.07
C ASP A 113 11.83 4.82 0.41
N CYS A 114 10.97 4.85 -0.61
CA CYS A 114 9.51 4.79 -0.43
C CYS A 114 9.05 3.47 0.22
N CYS A 115 9.70 2.33 -0.06
CA CYS A 115 9.41 1.06 0.59
C CYS A 115 9.76 1.07 2.08
N LEU A 116 10.89 1.70 2.45
CA LEU A 116 11.27 1.89 3.86
C LEU A 116 10.26 2.78 4.60
N ALA A 117 9.83 3.88 3.97
CA ALA A 117 8.78 4.75 4.49
C ALA A 117 7.45 3.99 4.66
N ALA A 118 7.10 3.11 3.72
CA ALA A 118 5.91 2.28 3.78
C ALA A 118 5.93 1.32 4.97
N GLU A 119 7.07 0.69 5.29
CA GLU A 119 7.16 -0.21 6.44
C GLU A 119 7.02 0.56 7.76
N ASN A 120 7.66 1.73 7.91
CA ASN A 120 7.46 2.58 9.09
C ASN A 120 5.98 2.94 9.29
N LEU A 121 5.28 3.31 8.21
CA LEU A 121 3.85 3.59 8.23
C LEU A 121 3.05 2.38 8.73
N MET A 122 3.30 1.20 8.17
CA MET A 122 2.56 -0.02 8.49
C MET A 122 2.81 -0.50 9.92
N LEU A 123 4.04 -0.39 10.44
CA LEU A 123 4.38 -0.72 11.82
C LEU A 123 3.70 0.25 12.81
N THR A 124 3.72 1.55 12.50
CA THR A 124 3.05 2.57 13.30
C THR A 124 1.54 2.37 13.32
N ALA A 125 0.93 2.02 12.19
CA ALA A 125 -0.49 1.67 12.12
C ALA A 125 -0.81 0.46 13.01
N CYS A 126 0.00 -0.59 12.96
CA CYS A 126 -0.14 -1.76 13.83
C CYS A 126 -0.08 -1.38 15.31
N ALA A 127 0.89 -0.56 15.69
CA ALA A 127 1.04 -0.08 17.07
C ALA A 127 -0.15 0.77 17.53
N ALA A 128 -0.81 1.46 16.61
CA ALA A 128 -2.01 2.26 16.85
C ALA A 128 -3.32 1.46 16.79
N GLY A 129 -3.27 0.13 16.61
CA GLY A 129 -4.46 -0.72 16.47
C GLY A 129 -5.17 -0.59 15.11
N LEU A 130 -4.52 0.01 14.12
CA LEU A 130 -5.01 0.09 12.75
C LEU A 130 -4.48 -1.08 11.92
N GLY A 131 -5.26 -1.49 10.92
CA GLY A 131 -4.88 -2.47 9.93
C GLY A 131 -4.44 -1.81 8.63
N THR A 132 -3.49 -2.44 7.94
CA THR A 132 -2.99 -1.99 6.64
C THR A 132 -2.85 -3.14 5.66
N CYS A 133 -2.93 -2.81 4.37
CA CYS A 133 -2.55 -3.71 3.28
C CYS A 133 -1.95 -2.90 2.13
N TRP A 134 -0.80 -3.34 1.61
CA TRP A 134 -0.24 -2.83 0.37
C TRP A 134 -1.01 -3.42 -0.82
N ILE A 135 -1.57 -2.57 -1.67
CA ILE A 135 -2.44 -2.97 -2.79
C ILE A 135 -1.65 -2.93 -4.11
N GLY A 136 -0.87 -3.99 -4.34
CA GLY A 136 -0.10 -4.12 -5.58
C GLY A 136 -0.96 -4.10 -6.85
N PHE A 137 -2.22 -4.53 -6.77
CA PHE A 137 -3.15 -4.47 -7.92
C PHE A 137 -3.44 -3.07 -8.44
N ALA A 138 -3.27 -2.03 -7.63
CA ALA A 138 -3.49 -0.65 -8.04
C ALA A 138 -2.23 -0.02 -8.68
N GLN A 139 -1.04 -0.52 -8.37
CA GLN A 139 0.23 0.18 -8.61
C GLN A 139 0.47 0.47 -10.09
N ASN A 140 0.30 -0.54 -10.96
CA ASN A 140 0.57 -0.38 -12.37
C ASN A 140 -0.37 0.65 -13.02
N TRP A 141 -1.67 0.58 -12.72
CA TRP A 141 -2.64 1.53 -13.26
C TRP A 141 -2.41 2.95 -12.73
N LEU A 142 -2.14 3.11 -11.43
CA LEU A 142 -1.80 4.41 -10.83
C LEU A 142 -0.56 5.04 -11.47
N GLY A 143 0.34 4.24 -12.04
CA GLY A 143 1.51 4.70 -12.80
C GLY A 143 1.19 5.24 -14.20
N THR A 144 0.00 4.95 -14.75
CA THR A 144 -0.42 5.47 -16.06
C THR A 144 -0.76 6.96 -15.98
N PRO A 145 -0.77 7.69 -17.12
CA PRO A 145 -1.22 9.08 -17.16
C PRO A 145 -2.63 9.27 -16.57
N GLU A 146 -3.56 8.37 -16.89
CA GLU A 146 -4.94 8.37 -16.41
C GLU A 146 -5.03 8.12 -14.91
N GLY A 147 -4.26 7.15 -14.42
CA GLY A 147 -4.17 6.83 -12.99
C GLY A 147 -3.63 8.00 -12.19
N LYS A 148 -2.54 8.62 -12.64
CA LYS A 148 -1.98 9.83 -12.03
C LYS A 148 -2.99 10.98 -12.05
N ALA A 149 -3.62 11.24 -13.18
CA ALA A 149 -4.61 12.29 -13.33
C ALA A 149 -5.81 12.10 -12.38
N SER A 150 -6.22 10.84 -12.12
CA SER A 150 -7.32 10.53 -11.20
C SER A 150 -7.08 10.99 -9.76
N LEU A 151 -5.83 11.11 -9.37
CA LEU A 151 -5.37 11.55 -8.04
C LEU A 151 -4.72 12.94 -8.06
N GLY A 152 -4.70 13.63 -9.20
CA GLY A 152 -4.03 14.92 -9.36
C GLY A 152 -2.51 14.84 -9.19
N LEU A 153 -1.90 13.67 -9.44
CA LEU A 153 -0.46 13.49 -9.30
C LEU A 153 0.29 14.13 -10.47
N PRO A 154 1.41 14.82 -10.19
CA PRO A 154 2.32 15.26 -11.26
C PRO A 154 2.84 14.10 -12.10
N ALA A 155 3.09 14.34 -13.39
CA ALA A 155 3.61 13.32 -14.31
C ALA A 155 4.95 12.72 -13.83
N THR A 156 5.75 13.51 -13.12
CA THR A 156 7.06 13.11 -12.57
C THR A 156 6.99 12.21 -11.33
N HIS A 157 5.82 12.10 -10.69
CA HIS A 157 5.65 11.22 -9.53
C HIS A 157 5.48 9.77 -10.00
N LEU A 158 6.18 8.85 -9.34
CA LEU A 158 6.05 7.42 -9.55
C LEU A 158 5.29 6.79 -8.37
N PRO A 159 4.03 6.33 -8.54
CA PRO A 159 3.31 5.58 -7.52
C PRO A 159 4.05 4.31 -7.11
N VAL A 160 4.42 4.20 -5.83
CA VAL A 160 5.19 3.07 -5.29
C VAL A 160 4.33 2.21 -4.37
N ALA A 161 3.78 2.80 -3.31
CA ALA A 161 3.13 2.05 -2.25
C ALA A 161 1.69 2.54 -1.99
N PRO A 162 0.68 1.97 -2.68
CA PRO A 162 -0.72 2.20 -2.36
C PRO A 162 -1.11 1.35 -1.14
N ILE A 163 -1.25 1.99 0.03
CA ILE A 163 -1.51 1.32 1.31
C ILE A 163 -2.89 1.71 1.83
N ILE A 164 -3.80 0.75 1.94
CA ILE A 164 -5.08 0.98 2.60
C ILE A 164 -4.92 0.93 4.12
N VAL A 165 -5.70 1.77 4.80
CA VAL A 165 -5.68 1.94 6.25
C VAL A 165 -7.11 1.94 6.79
N GLY A 166 -7.33 1.25 7.90
CA GLY A 166 -8.65 1.22 8.55
C GLY A 166 -8.63 0.47 9.88
N HIS A 167 -9.79 0.42 10.53
CA HIS A 167 -9.97 -0.36 11.74
C HIS A 167 -10.30 -1.82 11.37
N PRO A 168 -9.47 -2.82 11.77
CA PRO A 168 -9.74 -4.22 11.49
C PRO A 168 -11.09 -4.67 12.07
N LYS A 169 -11.84 -5.50 11.33
CA LYS A 169 -13.06 -6.16 11.87
C LYS A 169 -12.70 -7.19 12.93
N THR A 170 -11.64 -7.93 12.68
CA THR A 170 -11.12 -8.99 13.55
C THR A 170 -9.61 -8.93 13.59
N PRO A 171 -8.97 -9.36 14.70
CA PRO A 171 -7.53 -9.54 14.72
C PRO A 171 -7.08 -10.51 13.64
N ALA A 172 -6.09 -10.12 12.84
CA ALA A 172 -5.54 -11.01 11.82
C ALA A 172 -4.77 -12.18 12.48
N PRO A 173 -4.96 -13.43 12.02
CA PRO A 173 -4.28 -14.58 12.60
C PRO A 173 -2.77 -14.53 12.37
N PRO A 174 -1.98 -15.20 13.24
CA PRO A 174 -0.55 -15.39 13.01
C PRO A 174 -0.29 -16.11 11.66
N VAL A 175 0.79 -15.71 10.99
CA VAL A 175 1.23 -16.33 9.73
C VAL A 175 2.59 -16.96 9.96
N ALA A 176 2.71 -18.26 9.66
CA ALA A 176 3.99 -18.97 9.73
C ALA A 176 5.02 -18.31 8.80
N ARG A 177 6.25 -18.21 9.27
CA ARG A 177 7.40 -17.73 8.50
C ARG A 177 8.29 -18.89 8.12
N LYS A 178 8.83 -18.85 6.92
CA LYS A 178 9.88 -19.79 6.52
C LYS A 178 11.16 -19.44 7.25
N VAL A 179 11.93 -20.47 7.61
CA VAL A 179 13.28 -20.27 8.13
C VAL A 179 14.13 -19.70 6.99
N SER A 180 14.85 -18.63 7.28
CA SER A 180 15.75 -18.00 6.31
C SER A 180 17.07 -18.76 6.25
N GLU A 181 17.63 -18.92 5.07
CA GLU A 181 19.02 -19.31 4.89
C GLU A 181 19.91 -18.13 5.29
N VAL A 182 20.87 -18.39 6.17
CA VAL A 182 21.88 -17.39 6.60
C VAL A 182 23.27 -17.96 6.31
N ARG A 183 24.06 -17.23 5.52
CA ARG A 183 25.46 -17.59 5.27
C ARG A 183 26.37 -16.66 6.03
N TRP A 184 27.21 -17.25 6.87
CA TRP A 184 28.26 -16.54 7.59
C TRP A 184 29.56 -16.62 6.77
N VAL A 185 30.17 -15.47 6.50
CA VAL A 185 31.43 -15.35 5.78
C VAL A 185 32.38 -14.55 6.64
N GLY A 186 33.53 -15.17 7.01
CA GLY A 186 34.55 -14.59 7.90
C GLY A 186 35.47 -15.66 8.41
#